data_4fd8ffffb2f5fd54f5cb4d6d5b884269
#
_entry.id   4fd8ffffb2f5fd54f5cb4d6d5b884269
#
_cell.length_a   1.000
_cell.length_b   1.000
_cell.length_c   1.000
_cell.angle_alpha   90.00
_cell.angle_beta   90.00
_cell.angle_gamma   90.00
#
_symmetry.space_group_name_H-M   'P 1'
#
loop_
_entity.id
_entity.type
_entity.pdbx_description
1 polymer ?
#
loop_
_entity_poly.entity_id
_entity_poly.type
_entity_poly.pdbx_seq_one_letter_code
_entity_poly.pdbx_strand_id
1 'polypeptide(L)'
;KGDEVKIYDPEENEIKDIGVTEDEIKIEITGFNRKVITENFNRVILNELISKYGILPEKRAKTLIFAATNDHADTIVKLLYEEYEELGEDVDAGAIVKITGEVYNREDLLRKYKNDQYPSIVVTVDLLTTGIDVPSISNLVFLRRVNSRILYDQMIGRATRRCDEIGKEVFKIYDCVGVTEIMSKEQVMKPVAPLVSKTFNNLIEELAIIEDEYTKEAKLDRIIAKIQRKLSGFNEKQKEQFQILSGEPTARDFAKKLKSIDIESINQTFKDYEHLWEFLDREKGKALNYGTLYSDHEDKLEDVSRAYENNLKPK
;
A
#
# COMPACT_ATOMS: atom_id res chain seq x y z
N LYS A 1 -11.09 -18.03 -8.79
CA LYS A 1 -12.53 -18.42 -8.73
C LYS A 1 -12.62 -19.77 -8.02
N GLY A 2 -13.18 -19.79 -6.81
CA GLY A 2 -13.22 -20.97 -5.97
C GLY A 2 -12.08 -21.12 -4.96
N ASP A 3 -11.23 -20.12 -4.83
CA ASP A 3 -10.13 -20.14 -3.85
C ASP A 3 -10.64 -19.75 -2.46
N GLU A 4 -10.20 -20.47 -1.44
CA GLU A 4 -10.44 -20.12 -0.06
C GLU A 4 -9.58 -18.89 0.28
N VAL A 5 -10.20 -17.81 0.73
CA VAL A 5 -9.51 -16.62 1.19
C VAL A 5 -9.49 -16.61 2.70
N LYS A 6 -8.29 -16.66 3.27
CA LYS A 6 -8.04 -16.60 4.70
C LYS A 6 -7.47 -15.24 5.07
N ILE A 7 -8.02 -14.61 6.09
CA ILE A 7 -7.49 -13.36 6.66
C ILE A 7 -6.94 -13.65 8.04
N TYR A 8 -5.70 -13.26 8.29
CA TYR A 8 -5.14 -13.27 9.63
C TYR A 8 -5.60 -12.01 10.38
N ASP A 9 -6.28 -12.19 11.50
CA ASP A 9 -6.68 -11.12 12.40
C ASP A 9 -5.63 -11.01 13.53
N PRO A 10 -4.81 -9.95 13.53
CA PRO A 10 -3.76 -9.80 14.53
C PRO A 10 -4.30 -9.50 15.95
N GLU A 11 -5.54 -8.99 16.07
CA GLU A 11 -6.13 -8.72 17.39
C GLU A 11 -6.59 -10.01 18.09
N GLU A 12 -7.08 -10.98 17.31
CA GLU A 12 -7.54 -12.27 17.83
C GLU A 12 -6.50 -13.39 17.66
N ASN A 13 -5.40 -13.12 16.96
CA ASN A 13 -4.34 -14.06 16.60
C ASN A 13 -4.87 -15.35 15.94
N GLU A 14 -5.92 -15.19 15.14
CA GLU A 14 -6.60 -16.28 14.44
C GLU A 14 -6.67 -16.01 12.92
N ILE A 15 -6.58 -17.09 12.15
CA ILE A 15 -6.87 -17.06 10.71
C ILE A 15 -8.37 -17.24 10.55
N LYS A 16 -9.05 -16.20 10.08
CA LYS A 16 -10.48 -16.25 9.74
C LYS A 16 -10.66 -16.66 8.30
N ASP A 17 -11.38 -17.75 8.10
CA ASP A 17 -11.83 -18.15 6.77
C ASP A 17 -13.01 -17.27 6.38
N ILE A 18 -12.85 -16.47 5.30
CA ILE A 18 -13.96 -15.67 4.75
C ILE A 18 -14.76 -16.42 3.71
N GLY A 19 -14.46 -17.70 3.50
CA GLY A 19 -15.17 -18.54 2.55
C GLY A 19 -14.67 -18.42 1.12
N VAL A 20 -15.30 -19.20 0.25
CA VAL A 20 -14.99 -19.21 -1.18
C VAL A 20 -15.53 -17.96 -1.83
N THR A 21 -14.66 -17.18 -2.46
CA THR A 21 -15.11 -16.06 -3.26
C THR A 21 -15.77 -16.54 -4.55
N GLU A 22 -17.04 -16.25 -4.72
CA GLU A 22 -17.78 -16.57 -5.96
C GLU A 22 -17.24 -15.81 -7.18
N ASP A 23 -16.57 -14.67 -6.95
CA ASP A 23 -16.00 -13.82 -7.97
C ASP A 23 -14.47 -13.73 -7.87
N GLU A 24 -13.81 -13.62 -9.01
CA GLU A 24 -12.36 -13.38 -9.11
C GLU A 24 -12.02 -12.01 -8.49
N ILE A 25 -11.20 -12.00 -7.44
CA ILE A 25 -10.68 -10.75 -6.86
C ILE A 25 -9.46 -10.34 -7.67
N LYS A 26 -9.62 -9.34 -8.53
CA LYS A 26 -8.49 -8.73 -9.25
C LYS A 26 -7.89 -7.62 -8.40
N ILE A 27 -6.65 -7.81 -7.99
CA ILE A 27 -5.88 -6.80 -7.28
C ILE A 27 -4.77 -6.33 -8.20
N GLU A 28 -4.85 -5.07 -8.62
CA GLU A 28 -3.75 -4.46 -9.37
C GLU A 28 -2.51 -4.38 -8.48
N ILE A 29 -1.32 -4.44 -9.07
CA ILE A 29 -0.03 -4.32 -8.37
C ILE A 29 0.00 -3.10 -7.44
N THR A 30 -0.70 -2.04 -7.81
CA THR A 30 -0.90 -0.83 -7.00
C THR A 30 -1.73 -1.05 -5.73
N GLY A 31 -2.36 -2.20 -5.57
CA GLY A 31 -3.14 -2.60 -4.39
C GLY A 31 -2.31 -3.35 -3.36
N PHE A 32 -1.21 -4.01 -3.79
CA PHE A 32 -0.34 -4.76 -2.89
C PHE A 32 0.38 -3.83 -1.90
N ASN A 33 0.64 -4.35 -0.72
CA ASN A 33 1.23 -3.63 0.41
C ASN A 33 0.54 -2.31 0.78
N ARG A 34 -0.73 -2.17 0.37
CA ARG A 34 -1.61 -1.06 0.74
C ARG A 34 -2.99 -1.55 1.19
N LYS A 35 -3.64 -2.37 0.37
CA LYS A 35 -4.97 -2.95 0.64
C LYS A 35 -4.84 -4.39 1.06
N VAL A 36 -3.85 -5.06 0.52
CA VAL A 36 -3.57 -6.46 0.71
C VAL A 36 -2.07 -6.60 0.94
N ILE A 37 -1.70 -7.33 1.97
CA ILE A 37 -0.32 -7.73 2.24
C ILE A 37 -0.32 -9.26 2.15
N THR A 38 0.47 -9.83 1.23
CA THR A 38 0.64 -11.28 1.10
C THR A 38 2.08 -11.64 1.33
N GLU A 39 2.34 -12.75 2.01
CA GLU A 39 3.71 -13.26 2.18
C GLU A 39 4.31 -13.62 0.81
N ASN A 40 3.53 -14.27 -0.06
CA ASN A 40 3.99 -14.71 -1.38
C ASN A 40 4.49 -13.54 -2.24
N PHE A 41 3.71 -12.45 -2.34
CA PHE A 41 4.13 -11.26 -3.07
C PHE A 41 5.45 -10.69 -2.55
N ASN A 42 5.57 -10.56 -1.23
CA ASN A 42 6.77 -10.02 -0.61
C ASN A 42 7.95 -11.00 -0.76
N ARG A 43 7.74 -12.31 -0.62
CA ARG A 43 8.76 -13.36 -0.81
C ARG A 43 9.35 -13.32 -2.22
N VAL A 44 8.52 -13.27 -3.26
CA VAL A 44 8.99 -13.19 -4.66
C VAL A 44 9.87 -11.97 -4.89
N ILE A 45 9.45 -10.80 -4.35
CA ILE A 45 10.24 -9.58 -4.46
C ILE A 45 11.58 -9.70 -3.73
N LEU A 46 11.57 -10.19 -2.48
CA LEU A 46 12.78 -10.30 -1.67
C LEU A 46 13.74 -11.31 -2.28
N ASN A 47 13.24 -12.44 -2.77
CA ASN A 47 14.07 -13.42 -3.48
C ASN A 47 14.75 -12.80 -4.71
N GLU A 48 14.04 -12.05 -5.54
CA GLU A 48 14.59 -11.34 -6.69
C GLU A 48 15.66 -10.31 -6.27
N LEU A 49 15.39 -9.53 -5.20
CA LEU A 49 16.33 -8.54 -4.67
C LEU A 49 17.63 -9.17 -4.16
N ILE A 50 17.55 -10.33 -3.54
CA ILE A 50 18.70 -11.05 -3.00
C ILE A 50 19.45 -11.75 -4.14
N SER A 51 18.76 -12.63 -4.88
CA SER A 51 19.39 -13.53 -5.86
C SER A 51 19.93 -12.80 -7.08
N LYS A 52 19.19 -11.82 -7.59
CA LYS A 52 19.55 -11.15 -8.85
C LYS A 52 20.23 -9.80 -8.65
N TYR A 53 19.83 -9.04 -7.64
CA TYR A 53 20.41 -7.72 -7.40
C TYR A 53 21.47 -7.72 -6.30
N GLY A 54 21.68 -8.85 -5.61
CA GLY A 54 22.76 -9.07 -4.67
C GLY A 54 22.67 -8.11 -3.48
N ILE A 55 21.47 -7.90 -2.94
CA ILE A 55 21.32 -7.22 -1.67
C ILE A 55 21.72 -8.21 -0.57
N LEU A 56 22.97 -8.09 -0.12
CA LEU A 56 23.54 -8.98 0.90
C LEU A 56 23.89 -8.20 2.16
N PRO A 57 23.65 -8.78 3.36
CA PRO A 57 23.94 -8.12 4.64
C PRO A 57 25.43 -7.82 4.86
N GLU A 58 26.31 -8.60 4.26
CA GLU A 58 27.76 -8.48 4.44
C GLU A 58 28.38 -7.25 3.76
N LYS A 59 27.67 -6.63 2.84
CA LYS A 59 28.17 -5.46 2.14
C LYS A 59 28.13 -4.24 3.05
N ARG A 60 29.17 -3.42 3.01
CA ARG A 60 29.19 -2.11 3.69
C ARG A 60 28.14 -1.14 3.16
N ALA A 61 27.63 -1.38 1.96
CA ALA A 61 26.52 -0.66 1.35
C ALA A 61 25.21 -1.01 2.07
N LYS A 62 24.60 -0.04 2.73
CA LYS A 62 23.39 -0.27 3.53
C LYS A 62 22.12 -0.20 2.70
N THR A 63 21.14 -0.97 3.13
CA THR A 63 19.83 -1.05 2.50
C THR A 63 18.75 -0.53 3.45
N LEU A 64 17.85 0.29 2.93
CA LEU A 64 16.70 0.80 3.65
C LEU A 64 15.43 0.37 2.93
N ILE A 65 14.58 -0.40 3.62
CA ILE A 65 13.32 -0.95 3.09
C ILE A 65 12.15 -0.23 3.77
N PHE A 66 11.24 0.31 2.97
CA PHE A 66 10.03 0.98 3.45
C PHE A 66 8.84 0.02 3.40
N ALA A 67 8.36 -0.39 4.57
CA ALA A 67 7.19 -1.23 4.76
C ALA A 67 5.91 -0.39 4.98
N ALA A 68 4.74 -1.00 4.79
CA ALA A 68 3.45 -0.32 4.90
C ALA A 68 3.01 -0.10 6.35
N THR A 69 3.21 -1.10 7.21
CA THR A 69 2.82 -1.12 8.63
C THR A 69 3.93 -1.76 9.48
N ASN A 70 3.81 -1.68 10.80
CA ASN A 70 4.74 -2.35 11.73
C ASN A 70 4.73 -3.87 11.54
N ASP A 71 3.56 -4.48 11.41
CA ASP A 71 3.41 -5.93 11.19
C ASP A 71 4.00 -6.35 9.83
N HIS A 72 3.80 -5.53 8.80
CA HIS A 72 4.44 -5.75 7.51
C HIS A 72 5.97 -5.68 7.63
N ALA A 73 6.51 -4.76 8.42
CA ALA A 73 7.94 -4.67 8.65
C ALA A 73 8.49 -5.92 9.37
N ASP A 74 7.74 -6.48 10.34
CA ASP A 74 8.10 -7.74 11.00
C ASP A 74 8.08 -8.91 10.01
N THR A 75 7.04 -8.99 9.16
CA THR A 75 6.94 -9.98 8.09
C THR A 75 8.14 -9.89 7.13
N ILE A 76 8.53 -8.70 6.70
CA ILE A 76 9.67 -8.51 5.80
C ILE A 76 10.98 -8.94 6.46
N VAL A 77 11.20 -8.61 7.73
CA VAL A 77 12.39 -9.05 8.47
C VAL A 77 12.45 -10.58 8.54
N LYS A 78 11.32 -11.22 8.88
CA LYS A 78 11.20 -12.69 8.93
C LYS A 78 11.52 -13.31 7.56
N LEU A 79 10.87 -12.84 6.50
CA LEU A 79 11.06 -13.34 5.15
C LEU A 79 12.49 -13.15 4.64
N LEU A 80 13.16 -12.06 4.97
CA LEU A 80 14.57 -11.85 4.61
C LEU A 80 15.47 -12.91 5.22
N TYR A 81 15.31 -13.23 6.51
CA TYR A 81 16.09 -14.30 7.15
C TYR A 81 15.81 -15.66 6.50
N GLU A 82 14.54 -15.99 6.22
CA GLU A 82 14.14 -17.23 5.55
C GLU A 82 14.76 -17.34 4.14
N GLU A 83 14.68 -16.28 3.33
CA GLU A 83 15.25 -16.27 1.96
C GLU A 83 16.78 -16.43 1.96
N TYR A 84 17.49 -15.80 2.91
CA TYR A 84 18.94 -15.98 3.03
C TYR A 84 19.30 -17.41 3.44
N GLU A 85 18.57 -18.00 4.39
CA GLU A 85 18.74 -19.38 4.81
C GLU A 85 18.50 -20.36 3.65
N GLU A 86 17.46 -20.15 2.84
CA GLU A 86 17.17 -20.97 1.65
C GLU A 86 18.28 -20.88 0.59
N LEU A 87 18.96 -19.74 0.49
CA LEU A 87 20.09 -19.53 -0.41
C LEU A 87 21.42 -20.06 0.17
N GLY A 88 21.40 -20.60 1.40
CA GLY A 88 22.59 -21.10 2.09
C GLY A 88 23.52 -20.01 2.63
N GLU A 89 23.04 -18.79 2.76
CA GLU A 89 23.77 -17.65 3.32
C GLU A 89 23.53 -17.57 4.82
N ASP A 90 24.61 -17.63 5.60
CA ASP A 90 24.54 -17.46 7.06
C ASP A 90 24.53 -15.95 7.42
N VAL A 91 23.42 -15.47 7.96
CA VAL A 91 23.21 -14.06 8.26
C VAL A 91 23.28 -13.82 9.76
N ASP A 92 24.20 -12.96 10.18
CA ASP A 92 24.37 -12.57 11.58
C ASP A 92 23.04 -12.07 12.20
N ALA A 93 22.75 -12.52 13.39
CA ALA A 93 21.63 -12.03 14.18
C ALA A 93 21.83 -10.53 14.46
N GLY A 94 20.99 -9.68 13.91
CA GLY A 94 21.09 -8.23 14.01
C GLY A 94 21.64 -7.55 12.77
N ALA A 95 21.98 -8.30 11.71
CA ALA A 95 22.30 -7.74 10.41
C ALA A 95 21.07 -7.12 9.72
N ILE A 96 19.88 -7.68 10.03
CA ILE A 96 18.58 -7.23 9.50
C ILE A 96 17.71 -6.87 10.69
N VAL A 97 17.26 -5.61 10.76
CA VAL A 97 16.44 -5.14 11.90
C VAL A 97 15.27 -4.27 11.44
N LYS A 98 14.21 -4.32 12.25
CA LYS A 98 13.13 -3.34 12.16
C LYS A 98 13.50 -2.10 12.99
N ILE A 99 13.37 -0.91 12.41
CA ILE A 99 13.49 0.36 13.13
C ILE A 99 12.24 1.19 12.84
N THR A 100 11.33 1.27 13.79
CA THR A 100 10.09 2.08 13.71
C THR A 100 9.91 2.93 14.96
N GLY A 101 8.87 3.74 15.01
CA GLY A 101 8.55 4.58 16.17
C GLY A 101 8.29 3.79 17.46
N GLU A 102 7.91 2.53 17.36
CA GLU A 102 7.51 1.66 18.48
C GLU A 102 8.68 0.87 19.09
N VAL A 103 9.86 0.87 18.46
CA VAL A 103 11.02 0.10 18.94
C VAL A 103 11.66 0.81 20.11
N TYR A 104 11.75 0.12 21.26
CA TYR A 104 12.25 0.66 22.53
C TYR A 104 13.68 1.21 22.47
N ASN A 105 14.60 0.53 21.76
CA ASN A 105 16.02 0.91 21.63
C ASN A 105 16.34 1.59 20.28
N ARG A 106 15.39 2.30 19.74
CA ARG A 106 15.45 2.94 18.40
C ARG A 106 16.71 3.77 18.18
N GLU A 107 17.06 4.64 19.13
CA GLU A 107 18.22 5.54 18.98
C GLU A 107 19.55 4.78 18.92
N ASP A 108 19.69 3.72 19.72
CA ASP A 108 20.87 2.86 19.69
C ASP A 108 20.99 2.10 18.37
N LEU A 109 19.87 1.54 17.87
CA LEU A 109 19.83 0.87 16.57
C LEU A 109 20.17 1.84 15.43
N LEU A 110 19.69 3.07 15.49
CA LEU A 110 20.01 4.11 14.51
C LEU A 110 21.49 4.50 14.54
N ARG A 111 22.06 4.62 15.73
CA ARG A 111 23.48 4.88 15.90
C ARG A 111 24.32 3.74 15.33
N LYS A 112 23.95 2.49 15.60
CA LYS A 112 24.59 1.29 15.03
C LYS A 112 24.44 1.26 13.51
N TYR A 113 23.23 1.52 12.99
CA TYR A 113 22.99 1.57 11.56
C TYR A 113 23.85 2.61 10.84
N LYS A 114 24.16 3.73 11.51
CA LYS A 114 25.02 4.78 10.96
C LYS A 114 26.50 4.41 10.99
N ASN A 115 26.99 3.86 12.12
CA ASN A 115 28.42 3.81 12.42
C ASN A 115 29.01 2.40 12.34
N ASP A 116 28.20 1.36 12.57
CA ASP A 116 28.68 -0.02 12.66
C ASP A 116 28.44 -0.76 11.35
N GLN A 117 29.07 -1.91 11.18
CA GLN A 117 28.83 -2.80 10.03
C GLN A 117 27.37 -3.27 10.04
N TYR A 118 26.87 -3.69 11.20
CA TYR A 118 25.48 -4.13 11.41
C TYR A 118 24.70 -3.17 12.32
N PRO A 119 23.39 -3.02 12.08
CA PRO A 119 22.62 -3.59 10.98
C PRO A 119 23.01 -3.03 9.62
N SER A 120 22.92 -3.86 8.58
CA SER A 120 23.17 -3.47 7.19
C SER A 120 21.87 -3.30 6.40
N ILE A 121 20.83 -4.04 6.79
CA ILE A 121 19.48 -3.93 6.22
C ILE A 121 18.53 -3.46 7.33
N VAL A 122 17.85 -2.34 7.08
CA VAL A 122 16.85 -1.78 7.99
C VAL A 122 15.50 -1.75 7.30
N VAL A 123 14.50 -2.33 7.97
CA VAL A 123 13.10 -2.26 7.55
C VAL A 123 12.39 -1.24 8.43
N THR A 124 11.68 -0.30 7.81
CA THR A 124 11.03 0.80 8.52
C THR A 124 9.67 1.14 7.91
N VAL A 125 8.80 1.72 8.73
CA VAL A 125 7.54 2.31 8.27
C VAL A 125 7.69 3.80 8.06
N ASP A 126 8.34 4.49 9.01
CA ASP A 126 8.49 5.94 8.99
C ASP A 126 9.75 6.38 9.75
N LEU A 127 10.87 6.41 9.04
CA LEU A 127 12.14 6.93 9.55
C LEU A 127 12.32 8.43 9.31
N LEU A 128 11.32 9.12 8.78
CA LEU A 128 11.46 10.49 8.29
C LEU A 128 11.52 11.52 9.40
N THR A 129 10.93 11.22 10.55
CA THR A 129 10.82 12.13 11.68
C THR A 129 12.14 12.36 12.45
N THR A 130 13.19 11.56 12.20
CA THR A 130 14.38 11.49 13.04
C THR A 130 15.66 12.08 12.45
N GLY A 131 15.60 12.70 11.28
CA GLY A 131 16.76 13.37 10.71
C GLY A 131 17.99 12.47 10.48
N ILE A 132 17.79 11.15 10.27
CA ILE A 132 18.88 10.18 10.17
C ILE A 132 19.75 10.48 8.98
N ASP A 133 21.01 10.66 9.25
CA ASP A 133 22.07 10.86 8.28
C ASP A 133 22.96 9.62 8.24
N VAL A 134 22.71 8.75 7.26
CA VAL A 134 23.50 7.52 7.00
C VAL A 134 23.97 7.54 5.55
N PRO A 135 25.15 8.14 5.26
CA PRO A 135 25.66 8.28 3.88
C PRO A 135 25.84 6.95 3.14
N SER A 136 26.10 5.87 3.88
CA SER A 136 26.32 4.52 3.33
C SER A 136 25.05 3.84 2.78
N ILE A 137 23.85 4.42 2.94
CA ILE A 137 22.63 3.90 2.32
C ILE A 137 22.76 3.97 0.80
N SER A 138 22.84 2.82 0.16
CA SER A 138 23.03 2.67 -1.28
C SER A 138 21.83 2.04 -1.97
N ASN A 139 20.95 1.39 -1.22
CA ASN A 139 19.75 0.76 -1.74
C ASN A 139 18.53 1.27 -0.97
N LEU A 140 17.53 1.74 -1.71
CA LEU A 140 16.21 2.06 -1.20
C LEU A 140 15.19 1.12 -1.82
N VAL A 141 14.41 0.43 -0.99
CA VAL A 141 13.37 -0.50 -1.44
C VAL A 141 12.02 0.02 -1.00
N PHE A 142 11.14 0.25 -1.96
CA PHE A 142 9.77 0.69 -1.69
C PHE A 142 8.81 -0.50 -1.76
N LEU A 143 8.44 -1.03 -0.61
CA LEU A 143 7.36 -2.02 -0.44
C LEU A 143 6.06 -1.37 0.05
N ARG A 144 6.03 -0.04 0.13
CA ARG A 144 4.83 0.74 0.45
C ARG A 144 4.59 1.83 -0.57
N ARG A 145 3.32 2.16 -0.80
CA ARG A 145 2.98 3.35 -1.58
C ARG A 145 3.23 4.63 -0.78
N VAL A 146 3.71 5.62 -1.48
CA VAL A 146 3.90 6.98 -0.98
C VAL A 146 2.96 7.89 -1.77
N ASN A 147 2.07 8.60 -1.09
CA ASN A 147 1.08 9.47 -1.72
C ASN A 147 1.47 10.95 -1.66
N SER A 148 2.64 11.27 -1.12
CA SER A 148 3.14 12.63 -0.98
C SER A 148 4.49 12.77 -1.65
N ARG A 149 4.60 13.71 -2.59
CA ARG A 149 5.87 14.04 -3.25
C ARG A 149 6.93 14.49 -2.24
N ILE A 150 6.54 15.29 -1.27
CA ILE A 150 7.47 15.75 -0.21
C ILE A 150 8.02 14.56 0.57
N LEU A 151 7.16 13.62 0.93
CA LEU A 151 7.55 12.39 1.63
C LEU A 151 8.49 11.54 0.79
N TYR A 152 8.18 11.36 -0.50
CA TYR A 152 9.02 10.64 -1.45
C TYR A 152 10.41 11.27 -1.59
N ASP A 153 10.47 12.60 -1.79
CA ASP A 153 11.74 13.33 -1.89
C ASP A 153 12.57 13.24 -0.61
N GLN A 154 11.92 13.23 0.56
CA GLN A 154 12.58 13.00 1.85
C GLN A 154 13.14 11.57 1.96
N MET A 155 12.41 10.56 1.50
CA MET A 155 12.87 9.16 1.47
C MET A 155 14.09 9.00 0.56
N ILE A 156 14.03 9.53 -0.67
CA ILE A 156 15.17 9.51 -1.60
C ILE A 156 16.35 10.30 -1.05
N GLY A 157 16.09 11.44 -0.43
CA GLY A 157 17.11 12.31 0.17
C GLY A 157 18.02 11.61 1.19
N ARG A 158 17.55 10.48 1.77
CA ARG A 158 18.37 9.65 2.68
C ARG A 158 19.54 8.96 1.98
N ALA A 159 19.38 8.63 0.69
CA ALA A 159 20.39 7.94 -0.08
C ALA A 159 21.21 8.83 -1.03
N THR A 160 20.87 10.11 -1.18
CA THR A 160 21.54 10.99 -2.16
C THR A 160 22.95 11.42 -1.77
N ARG A 161 23.39 11.16 -0.55
CA ARG A 161 24.74 11.56 -0.08
C ARG A 161 25.79 10.62 -0.62
N ARG A 162 26.91 11.20 -1.02
CA ARG A 162 28.11 10.43 -1.35
C ARG A 162 28.72 9.85 -0.08
N CYS A 163 29.35 8.69 -0.21
CA CYS A 163 30.08 8.03 0.85
C CYS A 163 31.38 7.49 0.27
N ASP A 164 32.43 8.28 0.38
CA ASP A 164 33.75 7.95 -0.21
C ASP A 164 34.38 6.73 0.49
N GLU A 165 34.03 6.49 1.77
CA GLU A 165 34.51 5.34 2.57
C GLU A 165 34.15 3.98 1.98
N ILE A 166 33.03 3.90 1.26
CA ILE A 166 32.56 2.69 0.60
C ILE A 166 32.57 2.80 -0.93
N GLY A 167 33.15 3.87 -1.48
CA GLY A 167 33.20 4.12 -2.92
C GLY A 167 31.79 4.33 -3.53
N LYS A 168 30.87 4.91 -2.77
CA LYS A 168 29.50 5.12 -3.23
C LYS A 168 29.42 6.27 -4.21
N GLU A 169 29.21 5.97 -5.47
CA GLU A 169 28.99 6.95 -6.54
C GLU A 169 27.52 7.06 -6.94
N VAL A 170 26.76 6.00 -6.75
CA VAL A 170 25.32 5.90 -7.09
C VAL A 170 24.55 5.29 -5.94
N PHE A 171 23.25 5.51 -5.93
CA PHE A 171 22.31 4.73 -5.13
C PHE A 171 21.25 4.11 -6.05
N LYS A 172 20.63 3.05 -5.59
CA LYS A 172 19.62 2.31 -6.34
C LYS A 172 18.27 2.44 -5.66
N ILE A 173 17.22 2.58 -6.46
CA ILE A 173 15.84 2.55 -6.01
C ILE A 173 15.20 1.29 -6.59
N TYR A 174 14.61 0.49 -5.73
CA TYR A 174 13.80 -0.67 -6.08
C TYR A 174 12.35 -0.33 -5.77
N ASP A 175 11.58 -0.04 -6.81
CA ASP A 175 10.18 0.34 -6.71
C ASP A 175 9.29 -0.87 -6.99
N CYS A 176 8.84 -1.52 -5.93
CA CYS A 176 8.06 -2.75 -6.01
C CYS A 176 6.54 -2.52 -6.05
N VAL A 177 6.10 -1.27 -5.95
CA VAL A 177 4.67 -0.90 -5.85
C VAL A 177 4.26 0.29 -6.74
N GLY A 178 5.11 0.66 -7.69
CA GLY A 178 4.82 1.70 -8.68
C GLY A 178 4.79 3.13 -8.13
N VAL A 179 5.62 3.46 -7.13
CA VAL A 179 5.69 4.80 -6.53
C VAL A 179 6.28 5.81 -7.52
N THR A 180 7.34 5.42 -8.23
CA THR A 180 8.06 6.30 -9.14
C THR A 180 7.19 6.72 -10.33
N GLU A 181 6.37 5.81 -10.85
CA GLU A 181 5.44 6.11 -11.94
C GLU A 181 4.38 7.13 -11.52
N ILE A 182 3.85 7.00 -10.30
CA ILE A 182 2.87 7.95 -9.76
C ILE A 182 3.51 9.32 -9.59
N MET A 183 4.72 9.36 -9.02
CA MET A 183 5.44 10.62 -8.78
C MET A 183 5.86 11.30 -10.09
N SER A 184 6.15 10.55 -11.16
CA SER A 184 6.46 11.11 -12.48
C SER A 184 5.23 11.71 -13.16
N LYS A 185 4.07 11.10 -13.03
CA LYS A 185 2.79 11.62 -13.56
C LYS A 185 2.34 12.89 -12.85
N GLU A 186 2.72 13.10 -11.60
CA GLU A 186 2.43 14.31 -10.83
C GLU A 186 3.33 15.52 -11.21
N GLN A 187 4.36 15.34 -12.03
CA GLN A 187 5.17 16.44 -12.55
C GLN A 187 4.43 17.36 -13.53
N VAL A 188 3.28 16.95 -14.05
CA VAL A 188 2.37 17.86 -14.76
C VAL A 188 1.61 18.65 -13.69
N MET A 189 2.09 19.88 -13.43
CA MET A 189 1.56 20.85 -12.48
C MET A 189 0.03 20.77 -12.32
N LYS A 190 -0.41 20.17 -11.22
CA LYS A 190 -1.64 20.56 -10.55
C LYS A 190 -1.28 20.93 -9.12
N PRO A 191 -1.76 22.08 -8.60
CA PRO A 191 -1.59 22.39 -7.20
C PRO A 191 -2.17 21.22 -6.40
N VAL A 192 -1.38 20.70 -5.45
CA VAL A 192 -1.80 19.64 -4.54
C VAL A 192 -2.86 20.23 -3.61
N ALA A 193 -4.08 20.29 -4.10
CA ALA A 193 -5.22 20.24 -3.21
C ALA A 193 -5.18 18.84 -2.58
N PRO A 194 -5.20 18.71 -1.24
CA PRO A 194 -5.33 17.40 -0.61
C PRO A 194 -6.49 16.69 -1.29
N LEU A 195 -6.30 15.42 -1.69
CA LEU A 195 -7.38 14.60 -2.22
C LEU A 195 -8.42 14.44 -1.09
N VAL A 196 -9.22 15.46 -0.92
CA VAL A 196 -10.43 15.37 -0.11
C VAL A 196 -11.25 14.29 -0.79
N SER A 197 -11.47 13.19 -0.11
CA SER A 197 -12.31 12.12 -0.63
C SER A 197 -13.65 12.77 -0.93
N LYS A 198 -13.99 12.91 -2.22
CA LYS A 198 -15.25 13.55 -2.62
C LYS A 198 -16.40 12.91 -1.87
N THR A 199 -17.26 13.70 -1.30
CA THR A 199 -18.48 13.22 -0.64
C THR A 199 -19.38 12.50 -1.63
N PHE A 200 -20.36 11.74 -1.17
CA PHE A 200 -21.36 11.15 -2.06
C PHE A 200 -22.15 12.26 -2.76
N ASN A 201 -22.53 13.31 -2.02
CA ASN A 201 -23.22 14.46 -2.60
C ASN A 201 -22.43 15.10 -3.75
N ASN A 202 -21.14 15.34 -3.59
CA ASN A 202 -20.30 15.89 -4.68
C ASN A 202 -20.22 14.95 -5.89
N LEU A 203 -20.16 13.63 -5.68
CA LEU A 203 -20.13 12.66 -6.78
C LEU A 203 -21.47 12.61 -7.53
N ILE A 204 -22.58 12.80 -6.84
CA ILE A 204 -23.93 12.85 -7.41
C ILE A 204 -24.13 14.14 -8.20
N GLU A 205 -23.70 15.28 -7.68
CA GLU A 205 -23.72 16.55 -8.39
C GLU A 205 -22.90 16.49 -9.68
N GLU A 206 -21.71 15.88 -9.63
CA GLU A 206 -20.89 15.66 -10.81
C GLU A 206 -21.56 14.72 -11.83
N LEU A 207 -22.25 13.66 -11.37
CA LEU A 207 -22.99 12.75 -12.24
C LEU A 207 -24.13 13.48 -12.97
N ALA A 208 -24.79 14.41 -12.25
CA ALA A 208 -25.92 15.16 -12.80
C ALA A 208 -25.54 16.09 -13.98
N ILE A 209 -24.27 16.51 -14.06
CA ILE A 209 -23.76 17.43 -15.10
C ILE A 209 -23.24 16.67 -16.31
N ILE A 210 -22.96 15.36 -16.19
CA ILE A 210 -22.42 14.56 -17.28
C ILE A 210 -23.53 14.29 -18.31
N GLU A 211 -23.30 14.62 -19.56
CA GLU A 211 -24.22 14.37 -20.68
C GLU A 211 -23.92 13.04 -21.39
N ASP A 212 -22.62 12.66 -21.47
CA ASP A 212 -22.17 11.46 -22.14
C ASP A 212 -22.52 10.20 -21.35
N GLU A 213 -23.27 9.29 -21.96
CA GLU A 213 -23.81 8.08 -21.34
C GLU A 213 -22.69 7.15 -20.83
N TYR A 214 -21.64 6.91 -21.61
CA TYR A 214 -20.52 6.07 -21.23
C TYR A 214 -19.77 6.62 -20.00
N THR A 215 -19.54 7.94 -19.99
CA THR A 215 -18.90 8.64 -18.86
C THR A 215 -19.80 8.61 -17.62
N LYS A 216 -21.10 8.69 -17.81
CA LYS A 216 -22.12 8.60 -16.74
C LYS A 216 -22.15 7.22 -16.09
N GLU A 217 -22.14 6.15 -16.90
CA GLU A 217 -22.05 4.78 -16.41
C GLU A 217 -20.76 4.52 -15.62
N ALA A 218 -19.62 4.95 -16.17
CA ALA A 218 -18.33 4.83 -15.47
C ALA A 218 -18.31 5.58 -14.13
N LYS A 219 -19.03 6.72 -14.05
CA LYS A 219 -19.18 7.47 -12.81
C LYS A 219 -20.10 6.77 -11.81
N LEU A 220 -21.20 6.19 -12.28
CA LEU A 220 -22.12 5.38 -11.49
C LEU A 220 -21.38 4.19 -10.86
N ASP A 221 -20.56 3.47 -11.62
CA ASP A 221 -19.75 2.37 -11.12
C ASP A 221 -18.79 2.80 -10.00
N ARG A 222 -18.22 4.00 -10.10
CA ARG A 222 -17.38 4.58 -9.02
C ARG A 222 -18.18 4.87 -7.75
N ILE A 223 -19.40 5.38 -7.90
CA ILE A 223 -20.31 5.63 -6.75
C ILE A 223 -20.66 4.31 -6.09
N ILE A 224 -21.04 3.29 -6.86
CA ILE A 224 -21.35 1.94 -6.38
C ILE A 224 -20.17 1.34 -5.63
N ALA A 225 -18.98 1.38 -6.21
CA ALA A 225 -17.76 0.88 -5.57
C ALA A 225 -17.46 1.61 -4.25
N LYS A 226 -17.73 2.92 -4.19
CA LYS A 226 -17.57 3.70 -2.95
C LYS A 226 -18.59 3.29 -1.87
N ILE A 227 -19.86 3.03 -2.25
CA ILE A 227 -20.91 2.53 -1.34
C ILE A 227 -20.46 1.18 -0.74
N GLN A 228 -20.12 0.20 -1.59
CA GLN A 228 -19.71 -1.13 -1.16
C GLN A 228 -18.52 -1.07 -0.21
N ARG A 229 -17.50 -0.26 -0.54
CA ARG A 229 -16.32 -0.06 0.31
C ARG A 229 -16.67 0.55 1.66
N LYS A 230 -17.61 1.50 1.69
CA LYS A 230 -18.01 2.15 2.93
C LYS A 230 -18.79 1.21 3.85
N LEU A 231 -19.72 0.45 3.28
CA LEU A 231 -20.55 -0.49 4.01
C LEU A 231 -19.78 -1.69 4.58
N SER A 232 -18.68 -2.09 3.93
CA SER A 232 -17.82 -3.13 4.48
C SER A 232 -17.16 -2.75 5.82
N GLY A 233 -17.00 -1.45 6.10
CA GLY A 233 -16.53 -0.94 7.39
C GLY A 233 -17.63 -0.63 8.41
N PHE A 234 -18.91 -0.86 8.09
CA PHE A 234 -20.03 -0.54 8.95
C PHE A 234 -20.32 -1.62 9.99
N ASN A 235 -20.66 -1.21 11.21
CA ASN A 235 -21.19 -2.09 12.23
C ASN A 235 -22.65 -2.46 11.94
N GLU A 236 -23.22 -3.43 12.68
CA GLU A 236 -24.57 -3.92 12.46
C GLU A 236 -25.66 -2.82 12.53
N LYS A 237 -25.57 -1.88 13.48
CA LYS A 237 -26.51 -0.75 13.56
C LYS A 237 -26.44 0.15 12.34
N GLN A 238 -25.26 0.41 11.82
CA GLN A 238 -25.08 1.22 10.63
C GLN A 238 -25.59 0.49 9.38
N LYS A 239 -25.44 -0.84 9.32
CA LYS A 239 -26.01 -1.65 8.25
C LYS A 239 -27.54 -1.68 8.28
N GLU A 240 -28.14 -1.82 9.46
CA GLU A 240 -29.59 -1.71 9.64
C GLU A 240 -30.12 -0.34 9.18
N GLN A 241 -29.43 0.74 9.55
CA GLN A 241 -29.81 2.09 9.12
C GLN A 241 -29.69 2.23 7.60
N PHE A 242 -28.65 1.65 6.99
CA PHE A 242 -28.52 1.61 5.53
C PHE A 242 -29.68 0.86 4.88
N GLN A 243 -30.09 -0.30 5.42
CA GLN A 243 -31.22 -1.07 4.91
C GLN A 243 -32.53 -0.26 4.91
N ILE A 244 -32.77 0.49 6.01
CA ILE A 244 -33.96 1.35 6.14
C ILE A 244 -33.92 2.47 5.08
N LEU A 245 -32.76 3.11 4.88
CA LEU A 245 -32.64 4.27 3.99
C LEU A 245 -32.58 3.87 2.50
N SER A 246 -31.97 2.74 2.19
CA SER A 246 -31.83 2.24 0.80
C SER A 246 -33.04 1.42 0.34
N GLY A 247 -33.79 0.83 1.30
CA GLY A 247 -34.83 -0.15 1.03
C GLY A 247 -34.29 -1.51 0.57
N GLU A 248 -32.97 -1.75 0.64
CA GLU A 248 -32.33 -2.96 0.16
C GLU A 248 -31.54 -3.63 1.29
N PRO A 249 -31.52 -4.99 1.37
CA PRO A 249 -30.91 -5.71 2.47
C PRO A 249 -29.37 -5.62 2.48
N THR A 250 -28.75 -5.46 1.31
CA THR A 250 -27.29 -5.39 1.20
C THR A 250 -26.81 -4.32 0.22
N ALA A 251 -25.54 -3.93 0.36
CA ALA A 251 -24.89 -3.07 -0.61
C ALA A 251 -24.89 -3.63 -2.03
N ARG A 252 -24.87 -4.98 -2.15
CA ARG A 252 -24.88 -5.68 -3.43
C ARG A 252 -26.26 -5.57 -4.11
N ASP A 253 -27.33 -5.73 -3.35
CA ASP A 253 -28.67 -5.60 -3.86
C ASP A 253 -28.99 -4.16 -4.27
N PHE A 254 -28.54 -3.18 -3.47
CA PHE A 254 -28.65 -1.78 -3.82
C PHE A 254 -27.84 -1.43 -5.09
N ALA A 255 -26.63 -1.99 -5.24
CA ALA A 255 -25.84 -1.83 -6.46
C ALA A 255 -26.53 -2.41 -7.69
N LYS A 256 -27.14 -3.60 -7.59
CA LYS A 256 -27.92 -4.19 -8.68
C LYS A 256 -29.12 -3.32 -9.06
N LYS A 257 -29.81 -2.78 -8.05
CA LYS A 257 -30.92 -1.87 -8.28
C LYS A 257 -30.47 -0.61 -9.02
N LEU A 258 -29.39 0.04 -8.58
CA LEU A 258 -28.84 1.22 -9.27
C LEU A 258 -28.42 0.94 -10.72
N LYS A 259 -27.85 -0.22 -10.98
CA LYS A 259 -27.47 -0.65 -12.35
C LYS A 259 -28.67 -1.05 -13.24
N SER A 260 -29.81 -1.36 -12.67
CA SER A 260 -31.03 -1.67 -13.41
C SER A 260 -31.85 -0.44 -13.82
N ILE A 261 -31.48 0.73 -13.30
CA ILE A 261 -32.16 1.99 -13.58
C ILE A 261 -31.59 2.53 -14.90
N ASP A 262 -32.48 3.05 -15.74
CA ASP A 262 -32.10 3.78 -16.94
C ASP A 262 -31.20 4.96 -16.59
N ILE A 263 -30.06 5.04 -17.25
CA ILE A 263 -29.01 6.04 -16.95
C ILE A 263 -29.52 7.48 -17.10
N GLU A 264 -30.54 7.70 -17.95
CA GLU A 264 -31.15 9.03 -18.12
C GLU A 264 -31.97 9.42 -16.87
N SER A 265 -32.62 8.45 -16.19
CA SER A 265 -33.44 8.67 -15.02
C SER A 265 -32.67 8.60 -13.70
N ILE A 266 -31.38 8.25 -13.72
CA ILE A 266 -30.56 8.04 -12.54
C ILE A 266 -30.48 9.27 -11.63
N ASN A 267 -30.44 10.45 -12.21
CA ASN A 267 -30.39 11.72 -11.48
C ASN A 267 -31.66 11.97 -10.63
N GLN A 268 -32.83 11.56 -11.13
CA GLN A 268 -34.05 11.67 -10.37
C GLN A 268 -34.08 10.64 -9.23
N THR A 269 -33.67 9.41 -9.51
CA THR A 269 -33.56 8.35 -8.52
C THR A 269 -32.62 8.73 -7.38
N PHE A 270 -31.50 9.41 -7.67
CA PHE A 270 -30.58 9.84 -6.62
C PHE A 270 -31.14 10.90 -5.69
N LYS A 271 -32.08 11.73 -6.16
CA LYS A 271 -32.81 12.67 -5.28
C LYS A 271 -33.71 11.95 -4.29
N ASP A 272 -34.28 10.81 -4.67
CA ASP A 272 -35.15 10.03 -3.78
C ASP A 272 -34.36 9.41 -2.62
N TYR A 273 -33.03 9.34 -2.72
CA TYR A 273 -32.11 8.82 -1.71
C TYR A 273 -31.30 9.91 -0.99
N GLU A 274 -31.77 11.17 -0.95
CA GLU A 274 -31.01 12.29 -0.34
C GLU A 274 -30.55 11.97 1.09
N HIS A 275 -31.42 11.44 1.93
CA HIS A 275 -31.09 11.06 3.32
C HIS A 275 -30.07 9.90 3.40
N LEU A 276 -30.05 9.02 2.40
CA LEU A 276 -29.06 7.95 2.32
C LEU A 276 -27.66 8.54 2.05
N TRP A 277 -27.55 9.50 1.14
CA TRP A 277 -26.28 10.13 0.82
C TRP A 277 -25.74 10.93 1.99
N GLU A 278 -26.59 11.69 2.69
CA GLU A 278 -26.22 12.40 3.92
C GLU A 278 -25.74 11.44 5.00
N PHE A 279 -26.43 10.32 5.19
CA PHE A 279 -26.04 9.27 6.13
C PHE A 279 -24.68 8.69 5.74
N LEU A 280 -24.49 8.31 4.48
CA LEU A 280 -23.23 7.77 4.00
C LEU A 280 -22.07 8.76 4.12
N ASP A 281 -22.29 10.06 3.96
CA ASP A 281 -21.23 11.06 4.12
C ASP A 281 -20.88 11.32 5.58
N ARG A 282 -21.87 11.30 6.48
CA ARG A 282 -21.68 11.54 7.91
C ARG A 282 -21.01 10.36 8.64
N GLU A 283 -21.48 9.15 8.40
CA GLU A 283 -21.03 7.96 9.14
C GLU A 283 -19.58 7.58 8.79
N LYS A 284 -18.80 7.29 9.83
CA LYS A 284 -17.46 6.75 9.67
C LYS A 284 -17.50 5.25 9.95
N GLY A 285 -17.22 4.44 8.95
CA GLY A 285 -16.95 3.01 9.15
C GLY A 285 -15.58 2.80 9.84
N LYS A 286 -15.39 1.66 10.48
CA LYS A 286 -14.05 1.24 10.89
C LYS A 286 -13.15 1.27 9.65
N ALA A 287 -11.91 1.77 9.80
CA ALA A 287 -10.91 1.59 8.79
C ALA A 287 -10.75 0.07 8.58
N LEU A 288 -10.99 -0.40 7.36
CA LEU A 288 -10.69 -1.77 7.01
C LEU A 288 -9.17 -1.91 7.01
N ASN A 289 -8.63 -2.37 8.12
CA ASN A 289 -7.33 -3.01 8.09
C ASN A 289 -7.56 -4.34 7.38
N TYR A 290 -7.22 -4.39 6.11
CA TYR A 290 -7.10 -5.66 5.42
C TYR A 290 -5.90 -6.36 6.08
N GLY A 291 -6.19 -7.44 6.81
CA GLY A 291 -5.17 -8.28 7.39
C GLY A 291 -4.25 -8.90 6.33
N THR A 292 -3.27 -9.64 6.76
CA THR A 292 -2.40 -10.38 5.84
C THR A 292 -3.24 -11.44 5.11
N LEU A 293 -3.37 -11.32 3.80
CA LEU A 293 -4.00 -12.34 2.97
C LEU A 293 -2.97 -13.43 2.68
N TYR A 294 -3.34 -14.68 2.97
CA TYR A 294 -2.57 -15.85 2.57
C TYR A 294 -3.21 -16.43 1.31
N SER A 295 -2.40 -16.64 0.28
CA SER A 295 -2.79 -17.33 -0.94
C SER A 295 -1.96 -18.60 -1.06
N ASP A 296 -2.61 -19.71 -1.40
CA ASP A 296 -1.92 -20.99 -1.65
C ASP A 296 -1.31 -21.04 -3.07
N HIS A 297 -1.49 -20.00 -3.87
CA HIS A 297 -0.93 -19.90 -5.21
C HIS A 297 0.46 -19.26 -5.17
N GLU A 298 1.37 -19.81 -5.96
CA GLU A 298 2.70 -19.22 -6.18
C GLU A 298 2.56 -17.96 -7.04
N ASP A 299 3.02 -16.84 -6.49
CA ASP A 299 3.18 -15.62 -7.25
C ASP A 299 4.40 -15.74 -8.18
N LYS A 300 4.28 -15.19 -9.40
CA LYS A 300 5.39 -15.16 -10.37
C LYS A 300 5.66 -13.74 -10.81
N LEU A 301 6.94 -13.40 -10.88
CA LEU A 301 7.38 -12.13 -11.41
C LEU A 301 7.35 -12.19 -12.95
N GLU A 302 6.49 -11.38 -13.58
CA GLU A 302 6.32 -11.38 -15.04
C GLU A 302 7.30 -10.47 -15.74
N ASP A 303 7.58 -9.27 -15.19
CA ASP A 303 8.48 -8.31 -15.83
C ASP A 303 9.19 -7.38 -14.81
N VAL A 304 10.38 -6.91 -15.21
CA VAL A 304 11.18 -5.93 -14.48
C VAL A 304 11.63 -4.84 -15.43
N SER A 305 11.12 -3.65 -15.27
CA SER A 305 11.60 -2.48 -16.01
C SER A 305 12.75 -1.77 -15.29
N ARG A 306 13.68 -1.21 -16.08
CA ARG A 306 14.81 -0.41 -15.56
C ARG A 306 14.69 1.02 -16.07
N ALA A 307 14.74 1.98 -15.14
CA ALA A 307 14.86 3.39 -15.45
C ALA A 307 16.15 3.95 -14.84
N TYR A 308 16.82 4.83 -15.56
CA TYR A 308 18.04 5.49 -15.09
C TYR A 308 17.77 6.99 -14.93
N GLU A 309 17.89 7.48 -13.70
CA GLU A 309 17.94 8.92 -13.43
C GLU A 309 19.28 9.28 -12.78
N ASN A 310 19.92 10.31 -13.29
CA ASN A 310 21.21 10.80 -12.79
C ASN A 310 20.96 11.95 -11.79
N ASN A 311 20.65 11.62 -10.54
CA ASN A 311 20.23 12.58 -9.51
C ASN A 311 21.21 12.70 -8.34
N LEU A 312 22.50 12.42 -8.56
CA LEU A 312 23.51 12.71 -7.55
C LEU A 312 23.75 14.22 -7.45
N LYS A 313 23.42 14.80 -6.30
CA LYS A 313 23.80 16.19 -6.02
C LYS A 313 25.31 16.25 -5.84
N PRO A 314 26.02 17.15 -6.56
CA PRO A 314 27.42 17.44 -6.25
C PRO A 314 27.52 17.97 -4.81
N LYS A 315 28.74 17.80 -4.20
CA LYS A 315 29.05 18.28 -2.87
C LYS A 315 28.80 19.79 -2.73
#